data_0e95b640df55a8f347acd6e0af90083d
#
_entry.id   0e95b640df55a8f347acd6e0af90083d
#
_cell.length_a   1.000
_cell.length_b   1.000
_cell.length_c   1.000
_cell.angle_alpha   90.00
_cell.angle_beta   90.00
_cell.angle_gamma   90.00
#
_symmetry.space_group_name_H-M   'P 1'
#
loop_
_entity.id
_entity.type
_entity.pdbx_description
1 polymer ?
#
loop_
_entity_poly.entity_id
_entity_poly.type
_entity_poly.pdbx_seq_one_letter_code
_entity_poly.pdbx_strand_id
1 'polypeptide(L)'
;RSAFNGWTYYSLIPQSVIIKDLTAMRRLIILVTLLVIIVGIFCCYILTKRNSKPLKNIINELTSIYEYGYFDSTDHFKFLENAVSALIDRNSSYQQMLDDEVLRKLLLGEHTRHDEFQKQLSKSTILLNGKPYITVYLHIHNAKESEVPLQTLIKRLKSEFSGQIYPLIIDESNMVFLAVPEACPADSTFPIYMKELLKNLGNVIMQETNCHIDFFLSELMLNYENVHKSYEQCKRIAHNVYKKSDLFVYSLEDLPPFQQIYHYTIDQEIKLVQLIQHGCTE
;
A
#
# COMPACT_ATOMS: atom_id res chain seq x y z
N ARG A 1 33.06 -82.02 -20.95
CA ARG A 1 33.05 -83.35 -21.57
C ARG A 1 32.81 -83.19 -23.04
N SER A 2 33.67 -83.76 -23.86
CA SER A 2 33.45 -83.78 -25.32
C SER A 2 32.43 -84.87 -25.64
N ALA A 3 31.44 -84.52 -26.36
CA ALA A 3 30.41 -85.46 -26.82
C ALA A 3 30.97 -86.50 -27.79
N PHE A 4 32.19 -86.31 -28.33
CA PHE A 4 32.79 -87.15 -29.35
C PHE A 4 33.67 -88.28 -28.81
N ASN A 5 34.37 -88.06 -27.69
CA ASN A 5 35.34 -88.99 -27.11
C ASN A 5 35.26 -89.17 -25.62
N GLY A 6 34.25 -88.57 -24.94
CA GLY A 6 34.06 -88.66 -23.47
C GLY A 6 35.16 -88.02 -22.56
N TRP A 7 36.11 -87.35 -23.19
CA TRP A 7 37.21 -86.77 -22.50
C TRP A 7 36.78 -85.46 -21.81
N THR A 8 37.30 -85.23 -20.62
CA THR A 8 37.06 -83.96 -19.91
C THR A 8 38.34 -83.12 -19.97
N TYR A 9 38.23 -81.98 -20.63
CA TYR A 9 39.33 -81.01 -20.74
C TYR A 9 39.30 -80.10 -19.50
N TYR A 10 40.41 -80.04 -18.82
CA TYR A 10 40.61 -79.06 -17.76
C TYR A 10 41.55 -77.99 -18.20
N SER A 11 41.09 -76.73 -18.18
CA SER A 11 41.94 -75.57 -18.38
C SER A 11 42.36 -75.01 -17.03
N LEU A 12 43.59 -75.16 -16.70
CA LEU A 12 44.22 -74.61 -15.50
C LEU A 12 44.74 -73.21 -15.82
N ILE A 13 43.92 -72.18 -15.49
CA ILE A 13 44.38 -70.82 -15.60
C ILE A 13 44.96 -70.42 -14.24
N PRO A 14 46.23 -69.97 -14.19
CA PRO A 14 46.82 -69.55 -12.90
C PRO A 14 46.02 -68.41 -12.32
N GLN A 15 45.60 -68.56 -11.08
CA GLN A 15 44.84 -67.55 -10.35
C GLN A 15 45.52 -66.19 -10.28
N SER A 16 46.87 -66.16 -10.36
CA SER A 16 47.68 -64.97 -10.42
C SER A 16 47.44 -64.07 -11.65
N VAL A 17 47.05 -64.68 -12.81
CA VAL A 17 46.78 -63.92 -14.03
C VAL A 17 45.43 -63.19 -13.91
N ILE A 18 44.41 -63.88 -13.42
CA ILE A 18 43.06 -63.32 -13.23
C ILE A 18 43.13 -62.21 -12.14
N ILE A 19 43.85 -62.45 -11.03
CA ILE A 19 43.92 -61.50 -9.94
C ILE A 19 44.68 -60.26 -10.35
N LYS A 20 45.69 -60.35 -11.20
CA LYS A 20 46.53 -59.20 -11.64
C LYS A 20 45.68 -58.22 -12.46
N ASP A 21 44.81 -58.65 -13.34
CA ASP A 21 43.95 -57.80 -14.15
C ASP A 21 42.84 -57.17 -13.32
N LEU A 22 42.25 -57.97 -12.36
CA LEU A 22 41.26 -57.44 -11.39
C LEU A 22 41.88 -56.38 -10.45
N THR A 23 43.10 -56.56 -10.00
CA THR A 23 43.76 -55.58 -9.13
C THR A 23 44.12 -54.29 -9.90
N ALA A 24 44.48 -54.39 -11.16
CA ALA A 24 44.73 -53.20 -12.03
C ALA A 24 43.42 -52.42 -12.26
N MET A 25 42.31 -53.11 -12.61
CA MET A 25 41.01 -52.47 -12.74
C MET A 25 40.51 -51.80 -11.42
N ARG A 26 40.68 -52.48 -10.30
CA ARG A 26 40.31 -51.96 -8.97
C ARG A 26 41.07 -50.67 -8.66
N ARG A 27 42.38 -50.60 -8.94
CA ARG A 27 43.22 -49.40 -8.74
C ARG A 27 42.73 -48.26 -9.64
N LEU A 28 42.42 -48.54 -10.93
CA LEU A 28 41.93 -47.57 -11.88
C LEU A 28 40.58 -46.98 -11.44
N ILE A 29 39.66 -47.82 -10.99
CA ILE A 29 38.36 -47.36 -10.48
C ILE A 29 38.55 -46.46 -9.24
N ILE A 30 39.38 -46.84 -8.27
CA ILE A 30 39.67 -46.03 -7.07
C ILE A 30 40.28 -44.66 -7.50
N LEU A 31 41.23 -44.66 -8.45
CA LEU A 31 41.86 -43.43 -8.91
C LEU A 31 40.86 -42.51 -9.61
N VAL A 32 40.01 -43.01 -10.49
CA VAL A 32 38.95 -42.27 -11.15
C VAL A 32 37.93 -41.68 -10.15
N THR A 33 37.50 -42.51 -9.17
CA THR A 33 36.59 -42.06 -8.14
C THR A 33 37.19 -40.91 -7.30
N LEU A 34 38.44 -41.04 -6.91
CA LEU A 34 39.15 -40.04 -6.15
C LEU A 34 39.26 -38.73 -6.96
N LEU A 35 39.56 -38.81 -8.27
CA LEU A 35 39.66 -37.67 -9.16
C LEU A 35 38.30 -36.94 -9.31
N VAL A 36 37.21 -37.70 -9.42
CA VAL A 36 35.83 -37.14 -9.49
C VAL A 36 35.47 -36.39 -8.21
N ILE A 37 35.82 -36.95 -7.06
CA ILE A 37 35.59 -36.29 -5.77
C ILE A 37 36.38 -34.98 -5.66
N ILE A 38 37.66 -34.97 -6.05
CA ILE A 38 38.49 -33.77 -6.01
C ILE A 38 37.90 -32.68 -6.92
N VAL A 39 37.52 -33.04 -8.16
CA VAL A 39 36.88 -32.10 -9.12
C VAL A 39 35.56 -31.58 -8.55
N GLY A 40 34.75 -32.46 -7.95
CA GLY A 40 33.50 -32.07 -7.33
C GLY A 40 33.68 -31.04 -6.20
N ILE A 41 34.62 -31.27 -5.29
CA ILE A 41 34.96 -30.33 -4.22
C ILE A 41 35.44 -29.00 -4.77
N PHE A 42 36.29 -29.03 -5.81
CA PHE A 42 36.81 -27.82 -6.45
C PHE A 42 35.70 -27.00 -7.13
N CYS A 43 34.80 -27.66 -7.85
CA CYS A 43 33.62 -27.00 -8.44
C CYS A 43 32.71 -26.37 -7.37
N CYS A 44 32.42 -27.11 -6.30
CA CYS A 44 31.63 -26.57 -5.18
C CYS A 44 32.29 -25.35 -4.55
N TYR A 45 33.60 -25.38 -4.35
CA TYR A 45 34.36 -24.25 -3.80
C TYR A 45 34.27 -23.01 -4.69
N ILE A 46 34.46 -23.17 -6.01
CA ILE A 46 34.36 -22.05 -6.97
C ILE A 46 32.95 -21.46 -6.99
N LEU A 47 31.91 -22.34 -7.07
CA LEU A 47 30.53 -21.90 -7.09
C LEU A 47 30.14 -21.15 -5.81
N THR A 48 30.54 -21.67 -4.64
CA THR A 48 30.29 -21.02 -3.36
C THR A 48 30.97 -19.66 -3.29
N LYS A 49 32.25 -19.55 -3.67
CA LYS A 49 32.99 -18.30 -3.66
C LYS A 49 32.41 -17.26 -4.63
N ARG A 50 31.96 -17.70 -5.82
CA ARG A 50 31.36 -16.83 -6.84
C ARG A 50 29.99 -16.31 -6.42
N ASN A 51 29.16 -17.16 -5.78
CA ASN A 51 27.81 -16.76 -5.34
C ASN A 51 27.80 -15.97 -4.03
N SER A 52 28.78 -16.21 -3.13
CA SER A 52 28.84 -15.51 -1.85
C SER A 52 29.36 -14.06 -1.96
N LYS A 53 30.18 -13.72 -2.97
CA LYS A 53 30.67 -12.35 -3.17
C LYS A 53 29.57 -11.32 -3.38
N PRO A 54 28.64 -11.50 -4.33
CA PRO A 54 27.57 -10.50 -4.55
C PRO A 54 26.67 -10.37 -3.33
N LEU A 55 26.37 -11.49 -2.63
CA LEU A 55 25.57 -11.47 -1.41
C LEU A 55 26.23 -10.64 -0.31
N LYS A 56 27.55 -10.81 -0.11
CA LYS A 56 28.31 -10.07 0.89
C LYS A 56 28.38 -8.57 0.57
N ASN A 57 28.44 -8.20 -0.71
CA ASN A 57 28.40 -6.81 -1.13
C ASN A 57 27.03 -6.17 -0.82
N ILE A 58 25.92 -6.86 -1.12
CA ILE A 58 24.57 -6.40 -0.80
C ILE A 58 24.39 -6.24 0.72
N ILE A 59 24.86 -7.20 1.50
CA ILE A 59 24.80 -7.13 2.99
C ILE A 59 25.59 -5.92 3.50
N ASN A 60 26.81 -5.69 2.99
CA ASN A 60 27.63 -4.56 3.40
C ASN A 60 26.98 -3.21 3.02
N GLU A 61 26.37 -3.12 1.83
CA GLU A 61 25.66 -1.93 1.37
C GLU A 61 24.41 -1.66 2.21
N LEU A 62 23.62 -2.69 2.52
CA LEU A 62 22.49 -2.59 3.43
C LEU A 62 22.93 -2.20 4.85
N THR A 63 24.02 -2.76 5.36
CA THR A 63 24.55 -2.42 6.67
C THR A 63 25.04 -0.97 6.77
N SER A 64 25.58 -0.42 5.67
CA SER A 64 26.00 0.99 5.63
C SER A 64 24.82 1.98 5.62
N ILE A 65 23.65 1.55 5.13
CA ILE A 65 22.40 2.34 5.11
C ILE A 65 21.69 2.26 6.47
N TYR A 66 21.83 1.13 7.15
CA TYR A 66 21.26 0.89 8.47
C TYR A 66 22.31 1.13 9.56
N GLU A 67 22.44 2.37 10.03
CA GLU A 67 23.31 2.78 11.16
C GLU A 67 22.91 2.17 12.52
N TYR A 68 21.95 1.25 12.57
CA TYR A 68 21.38 0.72 13.82
C TYR A 68 21.58 -0.78 13.99
N GLY A 69 22.40 -1.10 14.97
CA GLY A 69 22.27 -2.32 15.76
C GLY A 69 23.27 -3.42 15.41
N TYR A 70 24.00 -3.83 16.44
CA TYR A 70 24.70 -5.10 16.56
C TYR A 70 23.74 -6.24 16.19
N PHE A 71 23.72 -6.61 14.92
CA PHE A 71 23.11 -7.86 14.52
C PHE A 71 24.14 -8.96 14.66
N ASP A 72 23.86 -9.88 15.57
CA ASP A 72 24.61 -11.13 15.74
C ASP A 72 24.48 -11.92 14.43
N SER A 73 25.54 -11.86 13.61
CA SER A 73 25.53 -12.17 12.17
C SER A 73 25.71 -13.66 11.87
N THR A 74 25.10 -14.54 12.64
CA THR A 74 25.17 -15.98 12.38
C THR A 74 24.19 -16.43 11.30
N ASP A 75 23.15 -15.65 10.98
CA ASP A 75 22.17 -15.99 9.96
C ASP A 75 21.96 -14.87 8.92
N HIS A 76 22.77 -14.90 7.87
CA HIS A 76 22.72 -13.93 6.79
C HIS A 76 21.36 -13.88 6.06
N PHE A 77 20.63 -14.98 6.00
CA PHE A 77 19.30 -15.02 5.37
C PHE A 77 18.26 -14.28 6.21
N LYS A 78 18.27 -14.47 7.51
CA LYS A 78 17.37 -13.78 8.43
C LYS A 78 17.64 -12.27 8.47
N PHE A 79 18.92 -11.87 8.36
CA PHE A 79 19.29 -10.47 8.19
C PHE A 79 18.71 -9.88 6.91
N LEU A 80 18.83 -10.57 5.77
CA LEU A 80 18.27 -10.11 4.49
C LEU A 80 16.74 -10.03 4.54
N GLU A 81 16.06 -11.02 5.13
CA GLU A 81 14.62 -11.02 5.31
C GLU A 81 14.16 -9.82 6.12
N ASN A 82 14.80 -9.55 7.25
CA ASN A 82 14.50 -8.41 8.10
C ASN A 82 14.79 -7.06 7.39
N ALA A 83 15.93 -6.97 6.68
CA ALA A 83 16.30 -5.77 5.94
C ALA A 83 15.34 -5.48 4.78
N VAL A 84 14.93 -6.50 4.04
CA VAL A 84 13.93 -6.37 2.96
C VAL A 84 12.57 -5.97 3.53
N SER A 85 12.12 -6.60 4.62
CA SER A 85 10.87 -6.23 5.29
C SER A 85 10.90 -4.78 5.76
N ALA A 86 11.99 -4.34 6.39
CA ALA A 86 12.15 -2.97 6.84
C ALA A 86 12.19 -1.95 5.67
N LEU A 87 12.78 -2.33 4.53
CA LEU A 87 12.74 -1.50 3.31
C LEU A 87 11.34 -1.39 2.73
N ILE A 88 10.58 -2.48 2.71
CA ILE A 88 9.18 -2.50 2.26
C ILE A 88 8.34 -1.59 3.18
N ASP A 89 8.48 -1.73 4.49
CA ASP A 89 7.76 -0.92 5.48
C ASP A 89 8.12 0.57 5.35
N ARG A 90 9.39 0.88 5.17
CA ARG A 90 9.84 2.27 4.95
C ARG A 90 9.34 2.84 3.63
N ASN A 91 9.35 2.05 2.57
CA ASN A 91 8.83 2.48 1.28
C ASN A 91 7.32 2.70 1.32
N SER A 92 6.57 1.83 2.00
CA SER A 92 5.11 2.00 2.19
C SER A 92 4.80 3.24 3.02
N SER A 93 5.55 3.50 4.11
CA SER A 93 5.40 4.70 4.92
C SER A 93 5.74 5.99 4.15
N TYR A 94 6.80 5.96 3.34
CA TYR A 94 7.16 7.09 2.47
C TYR A 94 6.07 7.36 1.41
N GLN A 95 5.53 6.29 0.81
CA GLN A 95 4.45 6.42 -0.16
C GLN A 95 3.19 7.00 0.47
N GLN A 96 2.84 6.56 1.68
CA GLN A 96 1.72 7.11 2.42
C GLN A 96 1.93 8.60 2.75
N MET A 97 3.12 9.00 3.20
CA MET A 97 3.44 10.41 3.44
C MET A 97 3.31 11.28 2.18
N LEU A 98 3.76 10.75 1.04
CA LEU A 98 3.63 11.43 -0.24
C LEU A 98 2.17 11.58 -0.66
N ASP A 99 1.38 10.54 -0.50
CA ASP A 99 -0.05 10.54 -0.82
C ASP A 99 -0.80 11.53 0.09
N ASP A 100 -0.50 11.55 1.39
CA ASP A 100 -1.08 12.49 2.35
C ASP A 100 -0.72 13.96 2.00
N GLU A 101 0.52 14.22 1.60
CA GLU A 101 0.96 15.56 1.18
C GLU A 101 0.25 16.00 -0.11
N VAL A 102 0.17 15.12 -1.11
CA VAL A 102 -0.54 15.40 -2.37
C VAL A 102 -2.01 15.64 -2.11
N LEU A 103 -2.65 14.80 -1.30
CA LEU A 103 -4.07 14.94 -0.97
C LEU A 103 -4.34 16.25 -0.20
N ARG A 104 -3.47 16.61 0.73
CA ARG A 104 -3.56 17.88 1.46
C ARG A 104 -3.48 19.09 0.53
N LYS A 105 -2.54 19.10 -0.42
CA LYS A 105 -2.43 20.16 -1.43
C LYS A 105 -3.66 20.24 -2.33
N LEU A 106 -4.21 19.09 -2.72
CA LEU A 106 -5.46 19.04 -3.48
C LEU A 106 -6.64 19.65 -2.72
N LEU A 107 -6.80 19.29 -1.44
CA LEU A 107 -7.89 19.77 -0.58
C LEU A 107 -7.77 21.27 -0.28
N LEU A 108 -6.55 21.80 -0.15
CA LEU A 108 -6.29 23.22 0.08
C LEU A 108 -6.28 24.06 -1.19
N GLY A 109 -6.29 23.45 -2.38
CA GLY A 109 -6.22 24.17 -3.66
C GLY A 109 -4.81 24.73 -3.94
N GLU A 110 -3.77 24.23 -3.28
CA GLU A 110 -2.38 24.69 -3.40
C GLU A 110 -1.65 24.12 -4.63
N HIS A 111 -2.35 23.92 -5.75
CA HIS A 111 -1.81 23.37 -6.99
C HIS A 111 -1.38 24.43 -8.01
N THR A 112 -1.02 25.62 -7.56
CA THR A 112 -0.71 26.78 -8.41
C THR A 112 0.58 26.64 -9.24
N ARG A 113 1.49 25.72 -8.93
CA ARG A 113 2.64 25.37 -9.78
C ARG A 113 2.39 24.04 -10.48
N HIS A 114 1.69 24.14 -11.61
CA HIS A 114 1.18 22.98 -12.35
C HIS A 114 2.23 21.89 -12.61
N ASP A 115 3.43 22.23 -13.04
CA ASP A 115 4.46 21.23 -13.42
C ASP A 115 5.03 20.45 -12.24
N GLU A 116 5.32 21.11 -11.12
CA GLU A 116 5.85 20.44 -9.92
C GLU A 116 4.78 19.56 -9.26
N PHE A 117 3.54 20.07 -9.21
CA PHE A 117 2.41 19.31 -8.66
C PHE A 117 2.10 18.08 -9.50
N GLN A 118 2.05 18.20 -10.84
CA GLN A 118 1.88 17.08 -11.76
C GLN A 118 2.97 16.00 -11.56
N LYS A 119 4.21 16.41 -11.32
CA LYS A 119 5.30 15.49 -11.03
C LYS A 119 5.13 14.78 -9.67
N GLN A 120 4.60 15.46 -8.66
CA GLN A 120 4.28 14.83 -7.38
C GLN A 120 3.08 13.88 -7.51
N LEU A 121 2.02 14.31 -8.19
CA LEU A 121 0.84 13.50 -8.47
C LEU A 121 1.19 12.22 -9.24
N SER A 122 2.10 12.30 -10.24
CA SER A 122 2.54 11.13 -10.99
C SER A 122 3.34 10.10 -10.17
N LYS A 123 3.91 10.51 -9.04
CA LYS A 123 4.63 9.63 -8.09
C LYS A 123 3.73 9.09 -6.98
N SER A 124 2.57 9.71 -6.77
CA SER A 124 1.58 9.27 -5.77
C SER A 124 0.77 8.07 -6.28
N THR A 125 0.11 7.36 -5.37
CA THR A 125 -0.85 6.31 -5.74
C THR A 125 -2.24 6.86 -6.06
N ILE A 126 -2.44 8.18 -5.98
CA ILE A 126 -3.73 8.84 -6.19
C ILE A 126 -4.05 8.92 -7.68
N LEU A 127 -5.02 8.13 -8.14
CA LEU A 127 -5.43 8.02 -9.54
C LEU A 127 -6.78 8.71 -9.75
N LEU A 128 -6.78 10.03 -9.93
CA LEU A 128 -8.00 10.83 -10.14
C LEU A 128 -8.21 11.27 -11.59
N ASN A 129 -7.22 11.07 -12.47
CA ASN A 129 -7.31 11.57 -13.86
C ASN A 129 -8.46 10.91 -14.62
N GLY A 130 -9.51 11.70 -14.92
CA GLY A 130 -10.66 11.26 -15.69
C GLY A 130 -11.57 10.25 -14.98
N LYS A 131 -11.33 9.96 -13.70
CA LYS A 131 -12.19 9.09 -12.90
C LYS A 131 -13.16 9.94 -12.07
N PRO A 132 -14.43 9.53 -11.97
CA PRO A 132 -15.37 10.16 -11.05
C PRO A 132 -14.97 9.86 -9.59
N TYR A 133 -15.16 10.85 -8.74
CA TYR A 133 -14.94 10.69 -7.31
C TYR A 133 -15.94 11.52 -6.49
N ILE A 134 -16.11 11.12 -5.25
CA ILE A 134 -16.87 11.86 -4.23
C ILE A 134 -15.92 12.16 -3.07
N THR A 135 -15.93 13.40 -2.61
CA THR A 135 -15.25 13.78 -1.37
C THR A 135 -16.20 13.60 -0.21
N VAL A 136 -15.73 12.96 0.83
CA VAL A 136 -16.48 12.76 2.07
C VAL A 136 -15.68 13.37 3.21
N TYR A 137 -16.29 14.32 3.91
CA TYR A 137 -15.80 14.83 5.19
C TYR A 137 -16.54 14.12 6.31
N LEU A 138 -15.80 13.62 7.29
CA LEU A 138 -16.30 12.84 8.39
C LEU A 138 -15.98 13.55 9.71
N HIS A 139 -16.97 13.62 10.60
CA HIS A 139 -16.83 14.16 11.95
C HIS A 139 -17.29 13.15 12.99
N ILE A 140 -16.42 12.84 13.95
CA ILE A 140 -16.70 11.94 15.07
C ILE A 140 -17.07 12.79 16.29
N HIS A 141 -18.28 12.56 16.81
CA HIS A 141 -18.70 13.20 18.07
C HIS A 141 -18.01 12.50 19.25
N ASN A 142 -17.56 13.29 20.23
CA ASN A 142 -16.93 12.79 21.46
C ASN A 142 -15.72 11.87 21.21
N ALA A 143 -14.90 12.20 20.20
CA ALA A 143 -13.75 11.38 19.78
C ALA A 143 -12.78 11.05 20.94
N LYS A 144 -12.66 11.91 21.95
CA LYS A 144 -11.82 11.68 23.13
C LYS A 144 -12.31 10.59 24.06
N GLU A 145 -13.61 10.30 24.02
CA GLU A 145 -14.27 9.26 24.83
C GLU A 145 -14.54 8.00 24.02
N SER A 146 -14.42 8.08 22.69
CA SER A 146 -14.70 6.98 21.79
C SER A 146 -13.43 6.11 21.59
N GLU A 147 -13.59 4.81 21.82
CA GLU A 147 -12.53 3.81 21.58
C GLU A 147 -12.38 3.46 20.08
N VAL A 148 -12.98 4.23 19.16
CA VAL A 148 -12.90 3.95 17.72
C VAL A 148 -11.68 4.66 17.11
N PRO A 149 -10.59 3.96 16.89
CA PRO A 149 -9.48 4.57 16.18
C PRO A 149 -9.87 4.80 14.72
N LEU A 150 -9.62 6.01 14.20
CA LEU A 150 -9.86 6.37 12.79
C LEU A 150 -9.30 5.34 11.80
N GLN A 151 -8.20 4.69 12.16
CA GLN A 151 -7.59 3.63 11.35
C GLN A 151 -8.49 2.39 11.21
N THR A 152 -9.24 2.03 12.24
CA THR A 152 -10.20 0.91 12.17
C THR A 152 -11.34 1.25 11.22
N LEU A 153 -11.80 2.50 11.26
CA LEU A 153 -12.83 3.02 10.36
C LEU A 153 -12.34 3.01 8.90
N ILE A 154 -11.11 3.44 8.65
CA ILE A 154 -10.47 3.36 7.31
C ILE A 154 -10.40 1.92 6.81
N LYS A 155 -10.02 0.96 7.65
CA LYS A 155 -9.97 -0.47 7.28
C LYS A 155 -11.35 -1.00 6.90
N ARG A 156 -12.39 -0.67 7.66
CA ARG A 156 -13.78 -1.06 7.34
C ARG A 156 -14.26 -0.44 6.03
N LEU A 157 -14.07 0.87 5.87
CA LEU A 157 -14.40 1.55 4.62
C LEU A 157 -13.73 0.87 3.41
N LYS A 158 -12.44 0.53 3.52
CA LYS A 158 -11.70 -0.17 2.46
C LYS A 158 -12.20 -1.59 2.21
N SER A 159 -12.76 -2.27 3.20
CA SER A 159 -13.30 -3.64 3.03
C SER A 159 -14.71 -3.67 2.45
N GLU A 160 -15.51 -2.64 2.68
CA GLU A 160 -16.92 -2.57 2.24
C GLU A 160 -17.09 -1.84 0.90
N PHE A 161 -16.17 -0.96 0.57
CA PHE A 161 -16.23 -0.17 -0.66
C PHE A 161 -15.52 -0.86 -1.83
N SER A 162 -16.23 -1.07 -2.93
CA SER A 162 -15.66 -1.59 -4.19
C SER A 162 -15.02 -0.46 -4.98
N GLY A 163 -13.78 -0.09 -4.61
CA GLY A 163 -13.03 0.98 -5.25
C GLY A 163 -11.84 1.43 -4.42
N GLN A 164 -11.30 2.58 -4.77
CA GLN A 164 -10.15 3.16 -4.08
C GLN A 164 -10.60 4.26 -3.11
N ILE A 165 -10.09 4.22 -1.89
CA ILE A 165 -10.30 5.24 -0.87
C ILE A 165 -8.96 5.86 -0.52
N TYR A 166 -8.88 7.19 -0.64
CA TYR A 166 -7.72 7.99 -0.26
C TYR A 166 -8.06 8.79 1.00
N PRO A 167 -7.79 8.27 2.20
CA PRO A 167 -8.11 8.94 3.45
C PRO A 167 -7.02 9.94 3.83
N LEU A 168 -7.40 11.07 4.41
CA LEU A 168 -6.53 12.02 5.09
C LEU A 168 -7.10 12.35 6.45
N ILE A 169 -6.38 12.01 7.49
CA ILE A 169 -6.73 12.38 8.87
C ILE A 169 -6.35 13.85 9.08
N ILE A 170 -7.32 14.68 9.46
CA ILE A 170 -7.11 16.11 9.75
C ILE A 170 -6.73 16.27 11.21
N ASP A 171 -7.53 15.67 12.11
CA ASP A 171 -7.32 15.67 13.56
C ASP A 171 -7.99 14.43 14.20
N GLU A 172 -8.06 14.38 15.52
CA GLU A 172 -8.62 13.25 16.27
C GLU A 172 -10.10 12.99 15.98
N SER A 173 -10.86 14.03 15.57
CA SER A 173 -12.31 13.98 15.35
C SER A 173 -12.68 14.05 13.87
N ASN A 174 -11.76 14.47 13.01
CA ASN A 174 -12.06 14.82 11.64
C ASN A 174 -11.18 14.08 10.64
N MET A 175 -11.80 13.54 9.62
CA MET A 175 -11.12 12.88 8.50
C MET A 175 -11.81 13.28 7.19
N VAL A 176 -11.02 13.36 6.13
CA VAL A 176 -11.52 13.49 4.76
C VAL A 176 -11.06 12.29 3.96
N PHE A 177 -11.88 11.82 3.06
CA PHE A 177 -11.44 10.84 2.07
C PHE A 177 -12.06 11.10 0.71
N LEU A 178 -11.33 10.70 -0.32
CA LEU A 178 -11.83 10.65 -1.69
C LEU A 178 -12.21 9.20 -1.99
N ALA A 179 -13.45 8.99 -2.42
CA ALA A 179 -13.94 7.69 -2.86
C ALA A 179 -13.99 7.65 -4.38
N VAL A 180 -13.24 6.74 -4.99
CA VAL A 180 -13.15 6.55 -6.44
C VAL A 180 -13.66 5.15 -6.76
N PRO A 181 -14.77 4.98 -7.51
CA PRO A 181 -15.30 3.68 -7.85
C PRO A 181 -14.36 2.92 -8.80
N GLU A 182 -14.34 1.60 -8.69
CA GLU A 182 -13.54 0.73 -9.57
C GLU A 182 -14.08 0.71 -11.00
N ALA A 183 -15.39 0.56 -11.15
CA ALA A 183 -16.10 0.70 -12.41
C ALA A 183 -16.83 2.03 -12.42
N CYS A 184 -16.83 2.74 -13.57
CA CYS A 184 -17.60 3.97 -13.74
C CYS A 184 -19.10 3.62 -13.79
N PRO A 185 -19.85 3.70 -12.68
CA PRO A 185 -21.29 3.53 -12.72
C PRO A 185 -21.90 4.74 -13.46
N ALA A 186 -23.07 4.56 -14.03
CA ALA A 186 -23.84 5.68 -14.56
C ALA A 186 -23.94 6.79 -13.49
N ASP A 187 -23.69 8.03 -13.88
CA ASP A 187 -23.42 9.20 -13.02
C ASP A 187 -24.35 9.39 -11.80
N SER A 188 -25.57 8.88 -11.86
CA SER A 188 -26.58 9.05 -10.79
C SER A 188 -26.57 7.95 -9.71
N THR A 189 -25.97 6.80 -9.95
CA THR A 189 -26.05 5.65 -9.03
C THR A 189 -24.96 5.69 -7.95
N PHE A 190 -23.81 6.27 -8.24
CA PHE A 190 -22.68 6.26 -7.31
C PHE A 190 -22.92 7.10 -6.03
N PRO A 191 -23.46 8.33 -6.10
CA PRO A 191 -23.80 9.09 -4.90
C PRO A 191 -24.82 8.38 -3.99
N ILE A 192 -25.82 7.72 -4.59
CA ILE A 192 -26.84 6.97 -3.87
C ILE A 192 -26.21 5.77 -3.16
N TYR A 193 -25.38 5.00 -3.86
CA TYR A 193 -24.63 3.89 -3.30
C TYR A 193 -23.76 4.34 -2.12
N MET A 194 -23.02 5.45 -2.26
CA MET A 194 -22.18 5.98 -1.18
C MET A 194 -23.02 6.41 0.03
N LYS A 195 -24.17 7.05 -0.17
CA LYS A 195 -25.08 7.42 0.92
C LYS A 195 -25.54 6.18 1.71
N GLU A 196 -25.95 5.12 1.02
CA GLU A 196 -26.37 3.86 1.66
C GLU A 196 -25.25 3.16 2.42
N LEU A 197 -24.08 3.04 1.79
CA LEU A 197 -22.89 2.44 2.40
C LEU A 197 -22.49 3.16 3.69
N LEU A 198 -22.41 4.49 3.66
CA LEU A 198 -22.02 5.29 4.82
C LEU A 198 -23.09 5.30 5.91
N LYS A 199 -24.37 5.25 5.55
CA LYS A 199 -25.46 5.10 6.50
C LYS A 199 -25.39 3.76 7.23
N ASN A 200 -25.14 2.68 6.50
CA ASN A 200 -24.99 1.36 7.09
C ASN A 200 -23.78 1.32 8.02
N LEU A 201 -22.65 1.88 7.60
CA LEU A 201 -21.44 1.98 8.40
C LEU A 201 -21.66 2.79 9.69
N GLY A 202 -22.33 3.94 9.60
CA GLY A 202 -22.70 4.77 10.76
C GLY A 202 -23.55 4.01 11.76
N ASN A 203 -24.56 3.27 11.30
CA ASN A 203 -25.40 2.43 12.14
C ASN A 203 -24.61 1.33 12.86
N VAL A 204 -23.72 0.63 12.13
CA VAL A 204 -22.90 -0.45 12.72
C VAL A 204 -21.97 0.12 13.80
N ILE A 205 -21.31 1.24 13.52
CA ILE A 205 -20.40 1.87 14.49
C ILE A 205 -21.18 2.37 15.72
N MET A 206 -22.32 2.99 15.51
CA MET A 206 -23.17 3.43 16.62
C MET A 206 -23.59 2.27 17.52
N GLN A 207 -23.95 1.11 16.93
CA GLN A 207 -24.31 -0.09 17.70
C GLN A 207 -23.13 -0.70 18.47
N GLU A 208 -21.95 -0.73 17.87
CA GLU A 208 -20.76 -1.37 18.48
C GLU A 208 -20.08 -0.50 19.54
N THR A 209 -20.05 0.82 19.33
CA THR A 209 -19.20 1.73 20.11
C THR A 209 -19.97 2.85 20.80
N ASN A 210 -21.27 2.97 20.54
CA ASN A 210 -22.11 4.10 20.97
C ASN A 210 -21.56 5.47 20.54
N CYS A 211 -20.79 5.50 19.44
CA CYS A 211 -20.17 6.69 18.91
C CYS A 211 -20.97 7.19 17.70
N HIS A 212 -21.34 8.47 17.70
CA HIS A 212 -22.03 9.11 16.59
C HIS A 212 -21.04 9.70 15.59
N ILE A 213 -21.22 9.37 14.32
CA ILE A 213 -20.39 9.85 13.23
C ILE A 213 -21.24 10.51 12.17
N ASP A 214 -20.91 11.75 11.81
CA ASP A 214 -21.54 12.47 10.71
C ASP A 214 -20.67 12.38 9.46
N PHE A 215 -21.29 12.10 8.32
CA PHE A 215 -20.66 12.07 7.01
C PHE A 215 -21.26 13.19 6.13
N PHE A 216 -20.40 14.00 5.52
CA PHE A 216 -20.79 15.09 4.63
C PHE A 216 -20.24 14.81 3.25
N LEU A 217 -21.15 14.62 2.27
CA LEU A 217 -20.80 14.21 0.91
C LEU A 217 -20.84 15.40 -0.04
N SER A 218 -19.79 15.50 -0.87
CA SER A 218 -19.82 16.40 -2.04
C SER A 218 -20.68 15.82 -3.17
N GLU A 219 -20.91 16.64 -4.18
CA GLU A 219 -21.35 16.15 -5.48
C GLU A 219 -20.28 15.30 -6.16
N LEU A 220 -20.69 14.53 -7.18
CA LEU A 220 -19.79 13.76 -8.02
C LEU A 220 -18.90 14.69 -8.84
N MET A 221 -17.60 14.53 -8.77
CA MET A 221 -16.61 15.32 -9.51
C MET A 221 -15.78 14.41 -10.43
N LEU A 222 -15.26 14.98 -11.53
CA LEU A 222 -14.50 14.24 -12.54
C LEU A 222 -13.02 14.66 -12.61
N ASN A 223 -12.68 15.88 -12.21
CA ASN A 223 -11.34 16.44 -12.36
C ASN A 223 -10.69 16.69 -11.01
N TYR A 224 -9.43 16.30 -10.87
CA TYR A 224 -8.65 16.51 -9.63
C TYR A 224 -8.56 18.01 -9.23
N GLU A 225 -8.65 18.94 -10.17
CA GLU A 225 -8.69 20.38 -9.93
C GLU A 225 -9.90 20.82 -9.10
N ASN A 226 -10.97 20.04 -9.10
CA ASN A 226 -12.18 20.31 -8.35
C ASN A 226 -12.18 19.70 -6.93
N VAL A 227 -11.10 19.02 -6.50
CA VAL A 227 -11.02 18.42 -5.16
C VAL A 227 -11.18 19.48 -4.07
N HIS A 228 -10.54 20.64 -4.23
CA HIS A 228 -10.72 21.76 -3.30
C HIS A 228 -12.19 22.21 -3.21
N LYS A 229 -12.86 22.38 -4.36
CA LYS A 229 -14.26 22.79 -4.40
C LYS A 229 -15.17 21.75 -3.74
N SER A 230 -14.94 20.45 -4.00
CA SER A 230 -15.72 19.38 -3.39
C SER A 230 -15.53 19.33 -1.88
N TYR A 231 -14.30 19.58 -1.38
CA TYR A 231 -14.03 19.69 0.04
C TYR A 231 -14.72 20.89 0.70
N GLU A 232 -14.70 22.06 0.05
CA GLU A 232 -15.42 23.25 0.51
C GLU A 232 -16.94 23.01 0.54
N GLN A 233 -17.49 22.24 -0.42
CA GLN A 233 -18.89 21.81 -0.35
C GLN A 233 -19.18 21.00 0.92
N CYS A 234 -18.34 20.00 1.22
CA CYS A 234 -18.50 19.19 2.43
C CYS A 234 -18.46 20.05 3.70
N LYS A 235 -17.49 20.97 3.82
CA LYS A 235 -17.41 21.90 4.96
C LYS A 235 -18.63 22.79 5.08
N ARG A 236 -19.13 23.32 3.95
CA ARG A 236 -20.36 24.12 3.93
C ARG A 236 -21.57 23.32 4.43
N ILE A 237 -21.69 22.05 4.00
CA ILE A 237 -22.76 21.17 4.49
C ILE A 237 -22.62 20.97 6.01
N ALA A 238 -21.38 20.67 6.49
CA ALA A 238 -21.12 20.44 7.90
C ALA A 238 -21.47 21.65 8.79
N HIS A 239 -21.29 22.87 8.28
CA HIS A 239 -21.57 24.10 9.03
C HIS A 239 -23.04 24.49 9.02
N ASN A 240 -23.76 24.21 7.93
CA ASN A 240 -25.06 24.80 7.67
C ASN A 240 -26.23 23.81 7.75
N VAL A 241 -25.94 22.50 7.77
CA VAL A 241 -26.98 21.51 7.89
C VAL A 241 -27.53 21.48 9.33
N TYR A 242 -28.87 21.47 9.47
CA TYR A 242 -29.48 21.16 10.76
C TYR A 242 -29.33 19.68 11.03
N LYS A 243 -28.47 19.33 11.98
CA LYS A 243 -28.20 17.94 12.36
C LYS A 243 -29.48 17.30 12.91
N LYS A 244 -29.97 16.28 12.23
CA LYS A 244 -31.09 15.46 12.68
C LYS A 244 -30.51 14.26 13.42
N SER A 245 -31.06 13.94 14.58
CA SER A 245 -30.57 12.86 15.46
C SER A 245 -30.47 11.48 14.80
N ASP A 246 -31.24 11.27 13.72
CA ASP A 246 -31.37 9.95 13.07
C ASP A 246 -30.63 9.86 11.72
N LEU A 247 -29.96 10.93 11.29
CA LEU A 247 -29.20 10.96 10.05
C LEU A 247 -27.71 10.95 10.34
N PHE A 248 -26.99 10.06 9.65
CA PHE A 248 -25.51 10.01 9.69
C PHE A 248 -24.87 10.59 8.44
N VAL A 249 -25.66 10.78 7.37
CA VAL A 249 -25.14 11.16 6.05
C VAL A 249 -25.88 12.37 5.52
N TYR A 250 -25.14 13.42 5.24
CA TYR A 250 -25.64 14.70 4.76
C TYR A 250 -25.04 15.04 3.38
N SER A 251 -25.83 15.61 2.52
CA SER A 251 -25.46 16.08 1.17
C SER A 251 -25.96 17.50 0.90
N LEU A 252 -25.66 18.02 -0.28
CA LEU A 252 -26.08 19.37 -0.66
C LEU A 252 -27.61 19.53 -0.63
N GLU A 253 -28.37 18.45 -0.90
CA GLU A 253 -29.83 18.43 -0.88
C GLU A 253 -30.43 18.68 0.51
N ASP A 254 -29.65 18.39 1.57
CA ASP A 254 -30.07 18.56 2.97
C ASP A 254 -29.89 19.99 3.49
N LEU A 255 -29.28 20.88 2.67
CA LEU A 255 -29.14 22.29 2.99
C LEU A 255 -30.49 23.03 2.84
N PRO A 256 -30.80 23.96 3.74
CA PRO A 256 -31.96 24.84 3.56
C PRO A 256 -31.82 25.64 2.26
N PRO A 257 -32.95 25.86 1.52
CA PRO A 257 -32.94 26.45 0.19
C PRO A 257 -32.29 27.84 0.12
N PHE A 258 -32.31 28.60 1.19
CA PHE A 258 -31.66 29.92 1.27
C PHE A 258 -30.14 29.87 1.23
N GLN A 259 -29.51 28.76 1.68
CA GLN A 259 -28.06 28.65 1.77
C GLN A 259 -27.44 28.03 0.50
N GLN A 260 -28.27 27.50 -0.41
CA GLN A 260 -27.79 27.05 -1.72
C GLN A 260 -27.38 28.21 -2.64
N ILE A 261 -27.88 29.43 -2.37
CA ILE A 261 -27.73 30.58 -3.29
C ILE A 261 -26.54 31.49 -2.98
N TYR A 262 -26.05 31.54 -1.74
CA TYR A 262 -24.98 32.45 -1.34
C TYR A 262 -23.61 31.78 -1.19
N HIS A 263 -22.82 31.86 -2.25
CA HIS A 263 -21.39 31.56 -2.21
C HIS A 263 -20.60 32.80 -1.73
N TYR A 264 -20.52 33.01 -0.42
CA TYR A 264 -19.48 33.88 0.10
C TYR A 264 -18.21 33.06 0.35
N THR A 265 -17.18 33.30 -0.46
CA THR A 265 -15.84 32.83 -0.13
C THR A 265 -15.30 33.65 1.05
N ILE A 266 -14.44 33.06 1.89
CA ILE A 266 -13.77 33.78 2.99
C ILE A 266 -13.11 35.06 2.50
N ASP A 267 -12.55 35.06 1.29
CA ASP A 267 -11.98 36.25 0.65
C ASP A 267 -13.01 37.36 0.37
N GLN A 268 -14.22 36.98 0.03
CA GLN A 268 -15.33 37.95 -0.17
C GLN A 268 -15.83 38.49 1.16
N GLU A 269 -15.86 37.68 2.20
CA GLU A 269 -16.20 38.07 3.56
C GLU A 269 -15.16 39.05 4.13
N ILE A 270 -13.87 38.74 3.96
CA ILE A 270 -12.76 39.62 4.35
C ILE A 270 -12.83 40.95 3.57
N LYS A 271 -13.07 40.91 2.25
CA LYS A 271 -13.26 42.13 1.44
C LYS A 271 -14.47 42.94 1.90
N LEU A 272 -15.57 42.28 2.22
CA LEU A 272 -16.78 42.94 2.72
C LEU A 272 -16.54 43.59 4.08
N VAL A 273 -15.88 42.92 4.99
CA VAL A 273 -15.47 43.47 6.29
C VAL A 273 -14.52 44.65 6.11
N GLN A 274 -13.53 44.56 5.21
CA GLN A 274 -12.62 45.66 4.90
C GLN A 274 -13.34 46.86 4.30
N LEU A 275 -14.28 46.63 3.38
CA LEU A 275 -15.10 47.71 2.78
C LEU A 275 -15.99 48.41 3.84
N ILE A 276 -16.59 47.64 4.75
CA ILE A 276 -17.38 48.18 5.87
C ILE A 276 -16.49 48.98 6.84
N GLN A 277 -15.30 48.48 7.17
CA GLN A 277 -14.34 49.17 8.07
C GLN A 277 -13.77 50.46 7.45
N HIS A 278 -13.65 50.52 6.11
CA HIS A 278 -13.16 51.72 5.41
C HIS A 278 -14.27 52.66 4.99
N GLY A 279 -15.53 52.39 5.37
CA GLY A 279 -16.65 53.33 5.16
C GLY A 279 -17.02 53.56 3.70
N CYS A 280 -16.65 52.66 2.76
CA CYS A 280 -17.08 52.71 1.39
C CYS A 280 -18.49 52.13 1.28
N THR A 281 -19.47 53.00 1.35
CA THR A 281 -20.84 52.72 0.93
C THR A 281 -20.97 53.23 -0.49
N GLU A 282 -20.80 52.37 -1.50
CA GLU A 282 -21.35 52.54 -2.83
C GLU A 282 -22.28 51.37 -3.14
#